data_0b687d957553ba700defc2c7f91ab0ec
#
_entry.id   0b687d957553ba700defc2c7f91ab0ec
#
_cell.length_a   1.000
_cell.length_b   1.000
_cell.length_c   1.000
_cell.angle_alpha   90.00
_cell.angle_beta   90.00
_cell.angle_gamma   90.00
#
_symmetry.space_group_name_H-M   'P 1'
#
loop_
_entity.id
_entity.type
_entity.pdbx_description
1 polymer ?
#
loop_
_entity_poly.entity_id
_entity_poly.type
_entity_poly.pdbx_seq_one_letter_code
_entity_poly.pdbx_strand_id
1 'polypeptide(L)'
;RVRQIEESALNMIKKSDAYKNEQVFFDELKQLITSLGGIISENELLPHISKDEVTQNHIHFYLVLGDAFKKHREDEHFKTRWSVDDEIADKVHSSLKKLYTSLNDEDLIPETEMIQKFFDHLKDVSEDLKNDEIAKRWLSISKRVSKNPLGEWGKASSQNVRTRGVKDYAYLVMRRHGSPMHFREVTDAISKTFGRKTHYATTHNELIKDSRFVLVGRGLYALSEWGYKTGIARDVIKDILKKEGPMSKEDVVEKVMKERYFKKNTILVNLVNPKYFKKNKNGLYSAI
;
A
#
# COMPACT_ATOMS: atom_id res chain seq x y z
N ARG A 1 -12.17 -37.36 -18.99
CA ARG A 1 -13.29 -37.47 -19.96
C ARG A 1 -13.86 -36.10 -20.33
N VAL A 2 -14.23 -35.25 -19.40
CA VAL A 2 -14.75 -33.89 -19.69
C VAL A 2 -13.72 -33.06 -20.49
N ARG A 3 -12.46 -33.02 -20.05
CA ARG A 3 -11.39 -32.31 -20.72
C ARG A 3 -11.14 -32.77 -22.15
N GLN A 4 -11.25 -34.07 -22.42
CA GLN A 4 -11.10 -34.62 -23.77
C GLN A 4 -12.25 -34.20 -24.69
N ILE A 5 -13.49 -34.14 -24.15
CA ILE A 5 -14.66 -33.65 -24.89
C ILE A 5 -14.50 -32.17 -25.23
N GLU A 6 -14.11 -31.36 -24.26
CA GLU A 6 -13.83 -29.94 -24.44
C GLU A 6 -12.77 -29.72 -25.53
N GLU A 7 -11.66 -30.41 -25.45
CA GLU A 7 -10.54 -30.32 -26.42
C GLU A 7 -10.98 -30.75 -27.83
N SER A 8 -11.77 -31.82 -27.92
CA SER A 8 -12.35 -32.29 -29.18
C SER A 8 -13.32 -31.26 -29.79
N ALA A 9 -14.19 -30.67 -28.96
CA ALA A 9 -15.13 -29.63 -29.40
C ALA A 9 -14.42 -28.38 -29.91
N LEU A 10 -13.41 -27.90 -29.19
CA LEU A 10 -12.60 -26.76 -29.60
C LEU A 10 -11.87 -27.03 -30.93
N ASN A 11 -11.33 -28.24 -31.11
CA ASN A 11 -10.69 -28.65 -32.36
C ASN A 11 -11.67 -28.73 -33.53
N MET A 12 -12.93 -29.13 -33.30
CA MET A 12 -13.96 -29.09 -34.34
C MET A 12 -14.29 -27.65 -34.75
N ILE A 13 -14.45 -26.74 -33.80
CA ILE A 13 -14.72 -25.33 -34.09
C ILE A 13 -13.58 -24.72 -34.90
N LYS A 14 -12.33 -24.96 -34.55
CA LYS A 14 -11.14 -24.46 -35.27
C LYS A 14 -11.06 -24.92 -36.71
N LYS A 15 -11.67 -26.05 -37.04
CA LYS A 15 -11.75 -26.56 -38.41
C LYS A 15 -12.91 -26.01 -39.24
N SER A 16 -13.84 -25.28 -38.63
CA SER A 16 -15.01 -24.73 -39.29
C SER A 16 -14.69 -23.51 -40.13
N ASP A 17 -15.53 -23.25 -41.13
CA ASP A 17 -15.40 -22.01 -41.93
C ASP A 17 -15.75 -20.78 -41.13
N ALA A 18 -16.62 -20.89 -40.10
CA ALA A 18 -16.89 -19.82 -39.18
C ALA A 18 -15.61 -19.32 -38.46
N TYR A 19 -14.78 -20.24 -37.98
CA TYR A 19 -13.49 -19.88 -37.36
C TYR A 19 -12.54 -19.17 -38.31
N LYS A 20 -12.50 -19.62 -39.56
CA LYS A 20 -11.65 -18.99 -40.58
C LYS A 20 -12.10 -17.57 -40.93
N ASN A 21 -13.41 -17.32 -40.92
CA ASN A 21 -13.97 -15.99 -41.18
C ASN A 21 -13.70 -15.00 -40.06
N GLU A 22 -13.45 -15.50 -38.85
CA GLU A 22 -13.17 -14.65 -37.65
C GLU A 22 -11.68 -14.29 -37.47
N GLN A 23 -10.78 -14.65 -38.43
CA GLN A 23 -9.35 -14.37 -38.31
C GLN A 23 -9.05 -12.87 -38.12
N VAL A 24 -9.81 -12.00 -38.77
CA VAL A 24 -9.66 -10.53 -38.61
C VAL A 24 -9.84 -10.12 -37.16
N PHE A 25 -10.85 -10.68 -36.46
CA PHE A 25 -11.09 -10.39 -35.07
C PHE A 25 -9.97 -10.93 -34.15
N PHE A 26 -9.43 -12.12 -34.44
CA PHE A 26 -8.27 -12.64 -33.69
C PHE A 26 -7.04 -11.75 -33.86
N ASP A 27 -6.81 -11.24 -35.07
CA ASP A 27 -5.69 -10.34 -35.35
C ASP A 27 -5.86 -8.99 -34.63
N GLU A 28 -7.07 -8.41 -34.64
CA GLU A 28 -7.38 -7.19 -33.90
C GLU A 28 -7.19 -7.38 -32.39
N LEU A 29 -7.67 -8.50 -31.84
CA LEU A 29 -7.51 -8.82 -30.41
C LEU A 29 -6.04 -9.02 -30.04
N LYS A 30 -5.26 -9.67 -30.91
CA LYS A 30 -3.82 -9.83 -30.76
C LYS A 30 -3.10 -8.48 -30.77
N GLN A 31 -3.43 -7.62 -31.73
CA GLN A 31 -2.85 -6.26 -31.82
C GLN A 31 -3.18 -5.44 -30.59
N LEU A 32 -4.42 -5.53 -30.09
CA LEU A 32 -4.83 -4.88 -28.85
C LEU A 32 -3.97 -5.34 -27.68
N ILE A 33 -3.84 -6.66 -27.43
CA ILE A 33 -3.04 -7.16 -26.31
C ILE A 33 -1.56 -6.77 -26.49
N THR A 34 -1.04 -6.77 -27.70
CA THR A 34 0.33 -6.30 -28.00
C THR A 34 0.49 -4.83 -27.60
N SER A 35 -0.45 -3.96 -27.97
CA SER A 35 -0.41 -2.53 -27.63
C SER A 35 -0.58 -2.26 -26.13
N LEU A 36 -1.23 -3.18 -25.42
CA LEU A 36 -1.37 -3.14 -23.95
C LEU A 36 -0.16 -3.72 -23.21
N GLY A 37 0.90 -4.12 -23.92
CA GLY A 37 2.16 -4.59 -23.34
C GLY A 37 2.44 -6.08 -23.52
N GLY A 38 1.74 -6.79 -24.41
CA GLY A 38 1.98 -8.19 -24.77
C GLY A 38 1.50 -9.22 -23.74
N ILE A 39 1.31 -8.81 -22.47
CA ILE A 39 0.72 -9.59 -21.40
C ILE A 39 -0.15 -8.70 -20.52
N ILE A 40 -1.35 -9.17 -20.14
CA ILE A 40 -2.33 -8.42 -19.36
C ILE A 40 -3.16 -9.35 -18.47
N SER A 41 -3.58 -8.87 -17.30
CA SER A 41 -4.47 -9.62 -16.42
C SER A 41 -5.87 -9.75 -17.03
N GLU A 42 -6.52 -10.90 -16.85
CA GLU A 42 -7.88 -11.16 -17.34
C GLU A 42 -8.89 -10.15 -16.76
N ASN A 43 -8.73 -9.80 -15.49
CA ASN A 43 -9.58 -8.83 -14.79
C ASN A 43 -9.44 -7.38 -15.33
N GLU A 44 -8.41 -7.08 -16.09
CA GLU A 44 -8.21 -5.78 -16.72
C GLU A 44 -8.59 -5.81 -18.19
N LEU A 45 -8.20 -6.88 -18.91
CA LEU A 45 -8.45 -7.04 -20.35
C LEU A 45 -9.94 -7.02 -20.68
N LEU A 46 -10.74 -7.86 -20.01
CA LEU A 46 -12.16 -8.01 -20.33
C LEU A 46 -12.94 -6.70 -20.10
N PRO A 47 -12.83 -6.02 -18.94
CA PRO A 47 -13.48 -4.72 -18.75
C PRO A 47 -12.91 -3.56 -19.60
N HIS A 48 -11.68 -3.70 -20.08
CA HIS A 48 -11.08 -2.73 -21.03
C HIS A 48 -11.79 -2.76 -22.38
N ILE A 49 -12.15 -3.98 -22.86
CA ILE A 49 -12.82 -4.14 -24.15
C ILE A 49 -14.31 -3.85 -24.04
N SER A 50 -14.99 -4.36 -23.01
CA SER A 50 -16.43 -4.13 -22.80
C SER A 50 -16.80 -4.11 -21.34
N LYS A 51 -17.81 -3.30 -20.98
CA LYS A 51 -18.41 -3.32 -19.64
C LYS A 51 -19.57 -4.33 -19.53
N ASP A 52 -20.03 -4.85 -20.66
CA ASP A 52 -21.10 -5.83 -20.71
C ASP A 52 -20.58 -7.25 -20.49
N GLU A 53 -21.15 -7.95 -19.53
CA GLU A 53 -20.71 -9.30 -19.12
C GLU A 53 -20.89 -10.33 -20.26
N VAL A 54 -21.95 -10.21 -21.07
CA VAL A 54 -22.19 -11.15 -22.20
C VAL A 54 -21.07 -10.99 -23.24
N THR A 55 -20.74 -9.74 -23.57
CA THR A 55 -19.63 -9.45 -24.47
C THR A 55 -18.29 -9.93 -23.91
N GLN A 56 -18.04 -9.73 -22.62
CA GLN A 56 -16.82 -10.25 -21.97
C GLN A 56 -16.71 -11.78 -22.08
N ASN A 57 -17.82 -12.51 -21.91
CA ASN A 57 -17.84 -13.96 -22.08
C ASN A 57 -17.53 -14.37 -23.53
N HIS A 58 -18.03 -13.65 -24.53
CA HIS A 58 -17.69 -13.91 -25.92
C HIS A 58 -16.18 -13.66 -26.18
N ILE A 59 -15.64 -12.55 -25.71
CA ILE A 59 -14.21 -12.26 -25.83
C ILE A 59 -13.36 -13.34 -25.14
N HIS A 60 -13.75 -13.76 -23.94
CA HIS A 60 -13.08 -14.85 -23.25
C HIS A 60 -13.09 -16.14 -24.07
N PHE A 61 -14.20 -16.44 -24.76
CA PHE A 61 -14.29 -17.57 -25.65
C PHE A 61 -13.34 -17.45 -26.86
N TYR A 62 -13.22 -16.26 -27.47
CA TYR A 62 -12.23 -16.01 -28.54
C TYR A 62 -10.79 -16.18 -28.04
N LEU A 63 -10.48 -15.71 -26.84
CA LEU A 63 -9.15 -15.90 -26.23
C LEU A 63 -8.82 -17.39 -26.02
N VAL A 64 -9.82 -18.23 -25.70
CA VAL A 64 -9.64 -19.68 -25.55
C VAL A 64 -9.49 -20.36 -26.92
N LEU A 65 -10.19 -19.89 -27.96
CA LEU A 65 -10.16 -20.44 -29.30
C LEU A 65 -8.90 -20.06 -30.09
N GLY A 66 -8.41 -18.84 -29.92
CA GLY A 66 -7.31 -18.31 -30.75
C GLY A 66 -5.97 -18.91 -30.36
N ASP A 67 -5.21 -19.37 -31.36
CA ASP A 67 -3.89 -19.98 -31.18
C ASP A 67 -2.81 -18.96 -30.79
N ALA A 68 -3.09 -17.66 -31.02
CA ALA A 68 -2.17 -16.58 -30.66
C ALA A 68 -2.19 -16.22 -29.17
N PHE A 69 -3.14 -16.73 -28.40
CA PHE A 69 -3.35 -16.35 -27.00
C PHE A 69 -2.97 -17.49 -26.06
N LYS A 70 -2.10 -17.17 -25.11
CA LYS A 70 -1.71 -18.12 -24.07
C LYS A 70 -2.29 -17.71 -22.73
N LYS A 71 -3.13 -18.58 -22.16
CA LYS A 71 -3.67 -18.41 -20.81
C LYS A 71 -2.66 -18.87 -19.77
N HIS A 72 -2.27 -17.93 -18.89
CA HIS A 72 -1.55 -18.26 -17.68
C HIS A 72 -2.54 -18.26 -16.51
N ARG A 73 -2.75 -19.41 -15.93
CA ARG A 73 -3.67 -19.58 -14.78
C ARG A 73 -3.14 -18.82 -13.58
N GLU A 74 -4.04 -18.47 -12.68
CA GLU A 74 -3.69 -17.91 -11.38
C GLU A 74 -2.80 -18.88 -10.60
N ASP A 75 -1.76 -18.30 -9.99
CA ASP A 75 -0.81 -19.00 -9.14
C ASP A 75 -0.56 -18.24 -7.83
N GLU A 76 0.46 -18.59 -7.07
CA GLU A 76 0.82 -17.92 -5.81
C GLU A 76 1.26 -16.46 -6.03
N HIS A 77 1.90 -16.16 -7.16
CA HIS A 77 2.50 -14.86 -7.44
C HIS A 77 1.63 -13.96 -8.29
N PHE A 78 0.85 -14.52 -9.20
CA PHE A 78 0.20 -13.79 -10.28
C PHE A 78 -1.29 -14.16 -10.42
N LYS A 79 -2.07 -13.17 -10.86
CA LYS A 79 -3.47 -13.34 -11.26
C LYS A 79 -3.58 -14.10 -12.58
N THR A 80 -4.79 -14.57 -12.93
CA THR A 80 -5.08 -15.08 -14.29
C THR A 80 -4.77 -13.99 -15.31
N ARG A 81 -4.02 -14.34 -16.35
CA ARG A 81 -3.51 -13.42 -17.37
C ARG A 81 -3.39 -14.06 -18.72
N TRP A 82 -3.42 -13.24 -19.76
CA TRP A 82 -3.28 -13.65 -21.16
C TRP A 82 -2.04 -12.99 -21.76
N SER A 83 -1.29 -13.74 -22.57
CA SER A 83 -0.16 -13.22 -23.33
C SER A 83 -0.28 -13.58 -24.81
N VAL A 84 0.33 -12.75 -25.65
CA VAL A 84 0.53 -12.97 -27.07
C VAL A 84 2.02 -13.12 -27.43
N ASP A 85 2.88 -12.94 -26.43
CA ASP A 85 4.33 -13.05 -26.54
C ASP A 85 4.88 -13.71 -25.26
N ASP A 86 5.42 -14.93 -25.40
CA ASP A 86 5.96 -15.70 -24.29
C ASP A 86 7.24 -15.08 -23.71
N GLU A 87 8.08 -14.49 -24.56
CA GLU A 87 9.34 -13.88 -24.12
C GLU A 87 9.08 -12.64 -23.25
N ILE A 88 8.16 -11.77 -23.68
CA ILE A 88 7.73 -10.62 -22.87
C ILE A 88 7.08 -11.11 -21.57
N ALA A 89 6.22 -12.12 -21.63
CA ALA A 89 5.58 -12.67 -20.45
C ALA A 89 6.59 -13.16 -19.40
N ASP A 90 7.61 -13.90 -19.83
CA ASP A 90 8.65 -14.43 -18.93
C ASP A 90 9.52 -13.31 -18.32
N LYS A 91 9.86 -12.29 -19.13
CA LYS A 91 10.59 -11.10 -18.65
C LYS A 91 9.78 -10.33 -17.59
N VAL A 92 8.51 -10.09 -17.84
CA VAL A 92 7.61 -9.40 -16.91
C VAL A 92 7.45 -10.21 -15.61
N HIS A 93 7.21 -11.52 -15.69
CA HIS A 93 7.09 -12.39 -14.52
C HIS A 93 8.37 -12.40 -13.68
N SER A 94 9.55 -12.53 -14.33
CA SER A 94 10.84 -12.50 -13.65
C SER A 94 11.07 -11.16 -12.94
N SER A 95 10.76 -10.05 -13.61
CA SER A 95 10.93 -8.70 -13.08
C SER A 95 10.02 -8.43 -11.89
N LEU A 96 8.75 -8.86 -11.95
CA LEU A 96 7.81 -8.75 -10.83
C LEU A 96 8.26 -9.57 -9.60
N LYS A 97 8.83 -10.76 -9.80
CA LYS A 97 9.40 -11.56 -8.71
C LYS A 97 10.61 -10.87 -8.06
N LYS A 98 11.52 -10.32 -8.88
CA LYS A 98 12.68 -9.57 -8.40
C LYS A 98 12.27 -8.31 -7.65
N LEU A 99 11.31 -7.55 -8.20
CA LEU A 99 10.74 -6.38 -7.54
C LEU A 99 10.19 -6.75 -6.16
N TYR A 100 9.35 -7.78 -6.06
CA TYR A 100 8.81 -8.22 -4.77
C TYR A 100 9.92 -8.55 -3.74
N THR A 101 11.00 -9.21 -4.19
CA THR A 101 12.11 -9.58 -3.31
C THR A 101 12.91 -8.35 -2.85
N SER A 102 12.96 -7.28 -3.64
CA SER A 102 13.65 -6.04 -3.30
C SER A 102 12.91 -5.14 -2.32
N LEU A 103 11.60 -5.36 -2.13
CA LEU A 103 10.77 -4.57 -1.21
C LEU A 103 10.89 -5.04 0.22
N ASN A 104 10.85 -4.10 1.19
CA ASN A 104 10.66 -4.39 2.60
C ASN A 104 9.16 -4.43 2.95
N ASP A 105 8.83 -5.02 4.10
CA ASP A 105 7.42 -5.16 4.52
C ASP A 105 6.75 -3.83 4.88
N GLU A 106 7.56 -2.84 5.31
CA GLU A 106 7.09 -1.51 5.69
C GLU A 106 7.07 -0.50 4.53
N ASP A 107 7.57 -0.90 3.35
CA ASP A 107 7.69 0.02 2.21
C ASP A 107 6.31 0.48 1.74
N LEU A 108 6.20 1.81 1.59
CA LEU A 108 5.10 2.52 0.91
C LEU A 108 5.71 3.47 -0.11
N ILE A 109 5.67 3.08 -1.36
CA ILE A 109 6.41 3.70 -2.46
C ILE A 109 5.43 4.42 -3.39
N PRO A 110 5.67 5.71 -3.73
CA PRO A 110 4.89 6.42 -4.73
C PRO A 110 4.87 5.69 -6.09
N GLU A 111 3.78 5.83 -6.85
CA GLU A 111 3.59 5.12 -8.12
C GLU A 111 4.73 5.35 -9.10
N THR A 112 5.20 6.57 -9.25
CA THR A 112 6.32 6.93 -10.15
C THR A 112 7.63 6.21 -9.78
N GLU A 113 7.95 6.16 -8.48
CA GLU A 113 9.12 5.46 -7.98
C GLU A 113 8.98 3.93 -8.13
N MET A 114 7.78 3.39 -7.90
CA MET A 114 7.50 1.96 -8.09
C MET A 114 7.68 1.54 -9.54
N ILE A 115 7.21 2.34 -10.49
CA ILE A 115 7.41 2.11 -11.94
C ILE A 115 8.90 2.10 -12.27
N GLN A 116 9.66 3.07 -11.76
CA GLN A 116 11.10 3.13 -11.98
C GLN A 116 11.80 1.88 -11.42
N LYS A 117 11.51 1.50 -10.17
CA LYS A 117 12.03 0.26 -9.57
C LYS A 117 11.69 -0.98 -10.38
N PHE A 118 10.49 -1.04 -10.95
CA PHE A 118 10.10 -2.14 -11.82
C PHE A 118 10.93 -2.18 -13.11
N PHE A 119 11.14 -1.03 -13.76
CA PHE A 119 11.97 -0.93 -14.95
C PHE A 119 13.45 -1.27 -14.69
N ASP A 120 13.98 -0.96 -13.51
CA ASP A 120 15.35 -1.33 -13.12
C ASP A 120 15.55 -2.87 -13.11
N HIS A 121 14.48 -3.62 -12.87
CA HIS A 121 14.47 -5.08 -12.93
C HIS A 121 14.10 -5.64 -14.31
N LEU A 122 13.51 -4.81 -15.20
CA LEU A 122 13.04 -5.21 -16.51
C LEU A 122 14.15 -5.01 -17.55
N LYS A 123 14.79 -6.11 -17.97
CA LYS A 123 15.87 -6.09 -18.96
C LYS A 123 15.39 -6.59 -20.32
N ASP A 124 16.05 -6.13 -21.38
CA ASP A 124 15.88 -6.62 -22.74
C ASP A 124 14.44 -6.55 -23.28
N VAL A 125 13.75 -5.47 -22.95
CA VAL A 125 12.42 -5.13 -23.47
C VAL A 125 12.52 -3.85 -24.29
N SER A 126 11.80 -3.79 -25.41
CA SER A 126 11.73 -2.63 -26.30
C SER A 126 11.36 -1.35 -25.56
N GLU A 127 12.01 -0.24 -25.88
CA GLU A 127 11.74 1.06 -25.27
C GLU A 127 10.28 1.52 -25.47
N ASP A 128 9.64 1.14 -26.59
CA ASP A 128 8.24 1.47 -26.88
C ASP A 128 7.26 0.89 -25.84
N LEU A 129 7.66 -0.21 -25.18
CA LEU A 129 6.89 -0.85 -24.12
C LEU A 129 7.20 -0.28 -22.73
N LYS A 130 8.26 0.51 -22.58
CA LYS A 130 8.67 1.11 -21.31
C LYS A 130 7.95 2.45 -21.08
N ASN A 131 6.65 2.40 -20.92
CA ASN A 131 5.85 3.56 -20.55
C ASN A 131 5.01 3.27 -19.28
N ASP A 132 4.60 4.34 -18.60
CA ASP A 132 3.92 4.26 -17.30
C ASP A 132 2.63 3.44 -17.37
N GLU A 133 1.86 3.56 -18.44
CA GLU A 133 0.57 2.87 -18.58
C GLU A 133 0.76 1.34 -18.71
N ILE A 134 1.72 0.92 -19.50
CA ILE A 134 2.07 -0.51 -19.65
C ILE A 134 2.66 -1.03 -18.33
N ALA A 135 3.55 -0.27 -17.68
CA ALA A 135 4.13 -0.64 -16.39
C ALA A 135 3.06 -0.85 -15.32
N LYS A 136 2.06 0.02 -15.23
CA LYS A 136 0.92 -0.14 -14.30
C LYS A 136 0.14 -1.42 -14.57
N ARG A 137 -0.11 -1.75 -15.84
CA ARG A 137 -0.77 -3.01 -16.22
C ARG A 137 0.07 -4.22 -15.80
N TRP A 138 1.36 -4.21 -16.06
CA TRP A 138 2.25 -5.29 -15.64
C TRP A 138 2.32 -5.43 -14.11
N LEU A 139 2.43 -4.33 -13.37
CA LEU A 139 2.36 -4.32 -11.91
C LEU A 139 1.03 -4.91 -11.40
N SER A 140 -0.08 -4.64 -12.09
CA SER A 140 -1.42 -5.14 -11.72
C SER A 140 -1.57 -6.66 -11.83
N ILE A 141 -0.71 -7.33 -12.61
CA ILE A 141 -0.66 -8.80 -12.75
C ILE A 141 -0.25 -9.45 -11.42
N SER A 142 0.58 -8.78 -10.63
CA SER A 142 1.09 -9.33 -9.37
C SER A 142 -0.02 -9.49 -8.31
N LYS A 143 0.06 -10.58 -7.55
CA LYS A 143 -0.69 -10.77 -6.29
C LYS A 143 0.12 -10.40 -5.06
N ARG A 144 1.43 -10.26 -5.23
CA ARG A 144 2.40 -10.04 -4.15
C ARG A 144 2.73 -8.57 -3.94
N VAL A 145 2.57 -7.76 -4.98
CA VAL A 145 2.74 -6.31 -4.96
C VAL A 145 1.39 -5.66 -5.24
N SER A 146 1.01 -4.67 -4.46
CA SER A 146 -0.28 -3.98 -4.60
C SER A 146 -0.17 -2.53 -4.12
N LYS A 147 -1.19 -1.74 -4.37
CA LYS A 147 -1.28 -0.37 -3.88
C LYS A 147 -2.34 -0.20 -2.79
N ASN A 148 -2.07 0.71 -1.86
CA ASN A 148 -3.02 1.11 -0.84
C ASN A 148 -4.04 2.12 -1.40
N PRO A 149 -5.07 2.50 -0.62
CA PRO A 149 -6.07 3.48 -1.05
C PRO A 149 -5.54 4.90 -1.33
N LEU A 150 -4.30 5.23 -0.94
CA LEU A 150 -3.63 6.48 -1.30
C LEU A 150 -2.85 6.39 -2.60
N GLY A 151 -2.80 5.20 -3.26
CA GLY A 151 -2.05 4.96 -4.48
C GLY A 151 -0.58 4.62 -4.26
N GLU A 152 -0.13 4.45 -3.01
CA GLU A 152 1.23 4.01 -2.69
C GLU A 152 1.35 2.48 -2.81
N TRP A 153 2.47 2.02 -3.35
CA TRP A 153 2.75 0.62 -3.61
C TRP A 153 3.63 -0.02 -2.53
N GLY A 154 3.44 -1.32 -2.33
CA GLY A 154 4.26 -2.13 -1.44
C GLY A 154 3.87 -3.60 -1.50
N LYS A 155 4.37 -4.40 -0.57
CA LYS A 155 3.97 -5.81 -0.47
C LYS A 155 2.49 -5.95 -0.12
N ALA A 156 1.76 -6.74 -0.89
CA ALA A 156 0.32 -6.96 -0.68
C ALA A 156 -0.01 -7.62 0.68
N SER A 157 0.95 -8.26 1.33
CA SER A 157 0.83 -8.82 2.69
C SER A 157 0.95 -7.77 3.79
N SER A 158 1.58 -6.63 3.50
CA SER A 158 1.77 -5.54 4.47
C SER A 158 0.44 -4.96 4.96
N GLN A 159 0.34 -4.67 6.25
CA GLN A 159 -0.81 -3.97 6.84
C GLN A 159 -0.96 -2.54 6.31
N ASN A 160 0.14 -1.94 5.84
CA ASN A 160 0.17 -0.58 5.31
C ASN A 160 -0.39 -0.51 3.87
N VAL A 161 -0.40 -1.65 3.17
CA VAL A 161 -0.97 -1.79 1.81
C VAL A 161 -2.38 -2.39 1.88
N ARG A 162 -2.56 -3.46 2.62
CA ARG A 162 -3.83 -4.17 2.76
C ARG A 162 -4.70 -3.55 3.85
N THR A 163 -5.33 -2.42 3.55
CA THR A 163 -6.24 -1.76 4.49
C THR A 163 -7.53 -2.55 4.68
N ARG A 164 -7.77 -3.03 5.91
CA ARG A 164 -8.96 -3.80 6.28
C ARG A 164 -9.88 -3.06 7.23
N GLY A 165 -9.30 -2.38 8.22
CA GLY A 165 -10.00 -1.76 9.33
C GLY A 165 -9.73 -0.27 9.51
N VAL A 166 -10.46 0.34 10.42
CA VAL A 166 -10.31 1.78 10.78
C VAL A 166 -8.87 2.11 11.15
N LYS A 167 -8.19 1.22 11.86
CA LYS A 167 -6.79 1.39 12.27
C LYS A 167 -5.82 1.58 11.09
N ASP A 168 -6.06 0.86 9.97
CA ASP A 168 -5.19 0.95 8.81
C ASP A 168 -5.39 2.28 8.08
N TYR A 169 -6.64 2.73 7.94
CA TYR A 169 -6.95 4.06 7.40
C TYR A 169 -6.43 5.18 8.31
N ALA A 170 -6.51 4.99 9.64
CA ALA A 170 -5.95 5.93 10.60
C ALA A 170 -4.43 6.07 10.43
N TYR A 171 -3.72 4.96 10.28
CA TYR A 171 -2.27 4.97 10.01
C TYR A 171 -1.95 5.78 8.76
N LEU A 172 -2.63 5.54 7.64
CA LEU A 172 -2.40 6.24 6.38
C LEU A 172 -2.66 7.76 6.50
N VAL A 173 -3.75 8.19 7.13
CA VAL A 173 -4.04 9.63 7.27
C VAL A 173 -3.07 10.31 8.21
N MET A 174 -2.67 9.67 9.32
CA MET A 174 -1.69 10.24 10.25
C MET A 174 -0.30 10.33 9.63
N ARG A 175 0.15 9.27 8.92
CA ARG A 175 1.42 9.27 8.19
C ARG A 175 1.47 10.40 7.15
N ARG A 176 0.40 10.59 6.39
CA ARG A 176 0.28 11.67 5.40
C ARG A 176 0.24 13.06 6.05
N HIS A 177 -0.36 13.17 7.24
CA HIS A 177 -0.42 14.43 8.01
C HIS A 177 0.95 14.80 8.60
N GLY A 178 1.79 13.82 8.97
CA GLY A 178 3.17 14.01 9.43
C GLY A 178 3.33 14.55 10.85
N SER A 179 2.25 14.65 11.63
CA SER A 179 2.28 15.13 13.01
C SER A 179 1.17 14.52 13.86
N PRO A 180 1.26 14.56 15.22
CA PRO A 180 0.25 14.04 16.08
C PRO A 180 -1.14 14.64 15.84
N MET A 181 -2.17 13.78 15.82
CA MET A 181 -3.57 14.16 15.57
C MET A 181 -4.47 13.74 16.73
N HIS A 182 -5.50 14.56 17.00
CA HIS A 182 -6.56 14.17 17.92
C HIS A 182 -7.44 13.09 17.25
N PHE A 183 -7.92 12.08 18.03
CA PHE A 183 -8.70 10.97 17.44
C PHE A 183 -9.93 11.43 16.64
N ARG A 184 -10.53 12.58 16.95
CA ARG A 184 -11.63 13.17 16.18
C ARG A 184 -11.13 13.65 14.80
N GLU A 185 -9.99 14.34 14.77
CA GLU A 185 -9.37 14.81 13.52
C GLU A 185 -8.98 13.63 12.63
N VAL A 186 -8.46 12.53 13.24
CA VAL A 186 -8.20 11.28 12.52
C VAL A 186 -9.47 10.72 11.89
N THR A 187 -10.58 10.70 12.65
CA THR A 187 -11.88 10.22 12.15
C THR A 187 -12.38 11.05 10.98
N ASP A 188 -12.32 12.37 11.11
CA ASP A 188 -12.77 13.31 10.07
C ASP A 188 -11.88 13.19 8.81
N ALA A 189 -10.57 13.03 9.00
CA ALA A 189 -9.63 12.82 7.91
C ALA A 189 -9.88 11.50 7.16
N ILE A 190 -10.21 10.41 7.87
CA ILE A 190 -10.61 9.14 7.24
C ILE A 190 -11.85 9.35 6.37
N SER A 191 -12.87 10.02 6.91
CA SER A 191 -14.11 10.28 6.18
C SER A 191 -13.87 11.13 4.94
N LYS A 192 -13.09 12.20 5.08
CA LYS A 192 -12.76 13.13 3.98
C LYS A 192 -11.92 12.48 2.89
N THR A 193 -10.93 11.68 3.26
CA THR A 193 -9.95 11.11 2.31
C THR A 193 -10.51 9.88 1.59
N PHE A 194 -11.23 9.01 2.30
CA PHE A 194 -11.65 7.71 1.78
C PHE A 194 -13.17 7.56 1.62
N GLY A 195 -13.96 8.58 1.93
CA GLY A 195 -15.43 8.51 1.90
C GLY A 195 -16.03 7.56 2.96
N ARG A 196 -15.20 7.08 3.90
CA ARG A 196 -15.57 6.04 4.88
C ARG A 196 -16.06 6.66 6.17
N LYS A 197 -17.37 6.61 6.41
CA LYS A 197 -17.95 7.05 7.69
C LYS A 197 -17.57 6.07 8.81
N THR A 198 -17.05 6.61 9.91
CA THR A 198 -16.76 5.86 11.14
C THR A 198 -17.09 6.71 12.36
N HIS A 199 -17.32 6.08 13.52
CA HIS A 199 -17.60 6.78 14.74
C HIS A 199 -16.31 7.15 15.48
N TYR A 200 -16.29 8.33 16.14
CA TYR A 200 -15.16 8.78 16.95
C TYR A 200 -14.71 7.76 18.01
N ALA A 201 -15.69 7.10 18.68
CA ALA A 201 -15.38 6.07 19.67
C ALA A 201 -14.70 4.85 19.05
N THR A 202 -15.11 4.44 17.84
CA THR A 202 -14.46 3.33 17.12
C THR A 202 -13.01 3.67 16.78
N THR A 203 -12.78 4.86 16.20
CA THR A 203 -11.41 5.31 15.89
C THR A 203 -10.56 5.35 17.15
N HIS A 204 -11.07 5.94 18.24
CA HIS A 204 -10.36 6.04 19.53
C HIS A 204 -9.96 4.66 20.06
N ASN A 205 -10.89 3.70 20.07
CA ASN A 205 -10.62 2.34 20.51
C ASN A 205 -9.59 1.61 19.64
N GLU A 206 -9.62 1.80 18.34
CA GLU A 206 -8.64 1.21 17.44
C GLU A 206 -7.24 1.82 17.61
N LEU A 207 -7.14 3.13 17.83
CA LEU A 207 -5.87 3.80 18.13
C LEU A 207 -5.26 3.35 19.47
N ILE A 208 -6.08 2.99 20.46
CA ILE A 208 -5.59 2.46 21.76
C ILE A 208 -5.03 1.03 21.59
N LYS A 209 -5.68 0.20 20.76
CA LYS A 209 -5.36 -1.23 20.65
C LYS A 209 -4.17 -1.54 19.77
N ASP A 210 -3.89 -0.71 18.77
CA ASP A 210 -2.88 -0.98 17.75
C ASP A 210 -1.55 -0.33 18.13
N SER A 211 -0.48 -1.14 18.20
CA SER A 211 0.87 -0.72 18.63
C SER A 211 1.55 0.30 17.73
N ARG A 212 1.02 0.52 16.52
CA ARG A 212 1.52 1.58 15.62
C ARG A 212 1.22 2.98 16.14
N PHE A 213 0.31 3.11 17.11
CA PHE A 213 -0.11 4.41 17.67
C PHE A 213 0.34 4.57 19.11
N VAL A 214 0.75 5.77 19.44
CA VAL A 214 1.18 6.15 20.80
C VAL A 214 0.35 7.33 21.27
N LEU A 215 -0.27 7.22 22.44
CA LEU A 215 -0.97 8.32 23.07
C LEU A 215 0.04 9.34 23.61
N VAL A 216 0.07 10.53 23.01
CA VAL A 216 1.03 11.59 23.34
C VAL A 216 0.42 12.79 24.03
N GLY A 217 -0.89 12.82 24.18
CA GLY A 217 -1.65 13.86 24.87
C GLY A 217 -3.09 13.42 25.12
N ARG A 218 -3.93 14.28 25.69
CA ARG A 218 -5.34 13.97 25.94
C ARG A 218 -6.10 13.76 24.64
N GLY A 219 -6.33 12.49 24.27
CA GLY A 219 -6.96 12.11 23.01
C GLY A 219 -6.09 12.35 21.77
N LEU A 220 -4.83 12.72 21.94
CA LEU A 220 -3.87 13.01 20.87
C LEU A 220 -2.96 11.81 20.67
N TYR A 221 -2.85 11.35 19.44
CA TYR A 221 -2.07 10.19 19.04
C TYR A 221 -0.97 10.56 18.05
N ALA A 222 0.15 9.87 18.12
CA ALA A 222 1.26 9.91 17.17
C ALA A 222 1.52 8.51 16.62
N LEU A 223 2.26 8.40 15.52
CA LEU A 223 2.77 7.10 15.10
C LEU A 223 4.00 6.73 15.96
N SER A 224 4.09 5.45 16.34
CA SER A 224 5.21 4.92 17.14
C SER A 224 6.57 5.10 16.45
N GLU A 225 6.60 5.02 15.11
CA GLU A 225 7.79 5.24 14.29
C GLU A 225 8.34 6.68 14.36
N TRP A 226 7.55 7.64 14.83
CA TRP A 226 8.02 9.02 15.03
C TRP A 226 8.86 9.21 16.30
N GLY A 227 9.10 8.15 17.07
CA GLY A 227 9.99 8.16 18.24
C GLY A 227 9.40 8.76 19.50
N TYR A 228 8.09 9.05 19.55
CA TYR A 228 7.43 9.52 20.76
C TYR A 228 7.33 8.41 21.82
N LYS A 229 7.70 8.74 23.06
CA LYS A 229 7.60 7.81 24.20
C LYS A 229 6.22 7.83 24.84
N THR A 230 5.76 6.68 25.31
CA THR A 230 4.55 6.56 26.15
C THR A 230 4.86 7.04 27.57
N GLY A 231 3.87 7.61 28.29
CA GLY A 231 4.01 8.02 29.68
C GLY A 231 3.30 9.34 29.99
N ILE A 232 3.14 9.68 31.25
CA ILE A 232 2.64 10.98 31.68
C ILE A 232 3.78 12.00 31.75
N ALA A 233 3.47 13.30 31.61
CA ALA A 233 4.48 14.36 31.56
C ALA A 233 5.50 14.28 32.70
N ARG A 234 5.07 13.92 33.89
CA ARG A 234 5.94 13.74 35.08
C ARG A 234 7.02 12.69 34.85
N ASP A 235 6.64 11.53 34.31
CA ASP A 235 7.58 10.41 34.12
C ASP A 235 8.60 10.72 33.04
N VAL A 236 8.18 11.35 31.93
CA VAL A 236 9.09 11.82 30.85
C VAL A 236 10.08 12.88 31.41
N ILE A 237 9.60 13.85 32.20
CA ILE A 237 10.48 14.84 32.86
C ILE A 237 11.49 14.14 33.77
N LYS A 238 11.03 13.15 34.57
CA LYS A 238 11.87 12.40 35.49
C LYS A 238 12.97 11.62 34.76
N ASP A 239 12.64 10.97 33.66
CA ASP A 239 13.57 10.19 32.88
C ASP A 239 14.65 11.08 32.23
N ILE A 240 14.24 12.24 31.67
CA ILE A 240 15.16 13.20 31.08
C ILE A 240 16.13 13.72 32.14
N LEU A 241 15.62 14.18 33.30
CA LEU A 241 16.45 14.71 34.39
C LEU A 241 17.37 13.67 35.02
N LYS A 242 16.96 12.37 35.03
CA LYS A 242 17.84 11.28 35.48
C LYS A 242 18.96 10.98 34.47
N LYS A 243 18.66 11.06 33.19
CA LYS A 243 19.60 10.72 32.11
C LYS A 243 20.61 11.82 31.87
N GLU A 244 20.17 13.06 31.91
CA GLU A 244 20.98 14.20 31.47
C GLU A 244 21.41 15.13 32.62
N GLY A 245 20.91 14.88 33.83
CA GLY A 245 21.23 15.65 35.01
C GLY A 245 20.36 16.89 35.20
N PRO A 246 20.72 17.75 36.20
CA PRO A 246 19.98 18.99 36.51
C PRO A 246 20.04 19.99 35.34
N MET A 247 18.90 20.58 34.97
CA MET A 247 18.81 21.53 33.85
C MET A 247 17.82 22.67 34.10
N SER A 248 17.90 23.71 33.28
CA SER A 248 17.03 24.86 33.37
C SER A 248 15.57 24.50 33.06
N LYS A 249 14.64 25.35 33.47
CA LYS A 249 13.22 25.20 33.16
C LYS A 249 12.97 25.19 31.66
N GLU A 250 13.67 26.02 30.93
CA GLU A 250 13.58 26.18 29.49
C GLU A 250 14.08 24.94 28.78
N ASP A 251 15.22 24.39 29.17
CA ASP A 251 15.79 23.16 28.60
C ASP A 251 14.91 21.96 28.86
N VAL A 252 14.33 21.83 30.07
CA VAL A 252 13.36 20.77 30.37
C VAL A 252 12.17 20.85 29.43
N VAL A 253 11.61 22.03 29.22
CA VAL A 253 10.46 22.21 28.31
C VAL A 253 10.82 21.82 26.91
N GLU A 254 11.96 22.29 26.39
CA GLU A 254 12.40 21.97 25.02
C GLU A 254 12.61 20.47 24.84
N LYS A 255 13.33 19.82 25.73
CA LYS A 255 13.63 18.38 25.63
C LYS A 255 12.37 17.52 25.78
N VAL A 256 11.50 17.85 26.72
CA VAL A 256 10.22 17.12 26.90
C VAL A 256 9.34 17.27 25.64
N MET A 257 9.31 18.46 25.02
CA MET A 257 8.55 18.70 23.80
C MET A 257 9.14 17.97 22.57
N LYS A 258 10.45 17.70 22.56
CA LYS A 258 11.10 16.87 21.54
C LYS A 258 10.74 15.38 21.71
N GLU A 259 10.65 14.89 22.95
CA GLU A 259 10.32 13.49 23.22
C GLU A 259 8.82 13.19 23.18
N ARG A 260 7.98 14.22 23.46
CA ARG A 260 6.53 14.03 23.53
C ARG A 260 5.75 15.34 23.34
N TYR A 261 4.56 15.21 22.74
CA TYR A 261 3.68 16.36 22.46
C TYR A 261 2.88 16.78 23.71
N PHE A 262 3.49 17.55 24.60
CA PHE A 262 2.81 18.18 25.74
C PHE A 262 2.65 19.68 25.52
N LYS A 263 1.54 20.24 26.05
CA LYS A 263 1.43 21.69 26.16
C LYS A 263 2.47 22.19 27.16
N LYS A 264 3.16 23.31 26.87
CA LYS A 264 4.16 23.93 27.74
C LYS A 264 3.68 24.05 29.20
N ASN A 265 2.42 24.50 29.41
CA ASN A 265 1.84 24.62 30.74
C ASN A 265 1.75 23.28 31.47
N THR A 266 1.46 22.18 30.80
CA THR A 266 1.40 20.83 31.41
C THR A 266 2.78 20.42 31.93
N ILE A 267 3.83 20.69 31.16
CA ILE A 267 5.22 20.43 31.57
C ILE A 267 5.56 21.27 32.78
N LEU A 268 5.26 22.57 32.78
CA LEU A 268 5.57 23.52 33.85
C LEU A 268 4.87 23.15 35.12
N VAL A 269 3.57 22.85 35.11
CA VAL A 269 2.80 22.44 36.28
C VAL A 269 3.34 21.15 36.92
N ASN A 270 3.79 20.19 36.10
CA ASN A 270 4.42 18.97 36.61
C ASN A 270 5.81 19.24 37.19
N LEU A 271 6.63 20.09 36.54
CA LEU A 271 8.00 20.37 36.93
C LEU A 271 8.09 21.10 38.30
N VAL A 272 7.12 21.94 38.63
CA VAL A 272 7.10 22.67 39.94
C VAL A 272 6.54 21.82 41.09
N ASN A 273 6.12 20.58 40.88
CA ASN A 273 5.60 19.71 41.91
C ASN A 273 6.72 19.22 42.84
N PRO A 274 6.77 19.67 44.12
CA PRO A 274 7.89 19.38 45.00
C PRO A 274 7.98 17.91 45.45
N LYS A 275 6.95 17.12 45.17
CA LYS A 275 6.96 15.67 45.45
C LYS A 275 7.90 14.89 44.54
N TYR A 276 8.16 15.40 43.33
CA TYR A 276 8.87 14.68 42.30
C TYR A 276 10.15 15.39 41.81
N PHE A 277 10.20 16.71 41.97
CA PHE A 277 11.29 17.54 41.47
C PHE A 277 11.71 18.57 42.50
N LYS A 278 12.99 18.85 42.57
CA LYS A 278 13.58 19.91 43.37
C LYS A 278 14.34 20.92 42.50
N LYS A 279 14.26 22.18 42.90
CA LYS A 279 15.00 23.29 42.31
C LYS A 279 16.17 23.65 43.20
N ASN A 280 17.40 23.67 42.64
CA ASN A 280 18.59 24.08 43.40
C ASN A 280 18.75 25.61 43.45
N LYS A 281 19.78 26.10 44.20
CA LYS A 281 20.05 27.54 44.35
C LYS A 281 20.38 28.24 43.00
N ASN A 282 20.86 27.49 42.05
CA ASN A 282 21.24 27.98 40.72
C ASN A 282 20.04 27.93 39.71
N GLY A 283 18.84 27.67 40.19
CA GLY A 283 17.64 27.65 39.35
C GLY A 283 17.41 26.37 38.53
N LEU A 284 18.28 25.36 38.64
CA LEU A 284 18.20 24.10 37.93
C LEU A 284 17.27 23.10 38.62
N TYR A 285 16.50 22.35 37.82
CA TYR A 285 15.61 21.28 38.30
C TYR A 285 16.29 19.91 38.23
N SER A 286 16.03 19.07 39.24
CA SER A 286 16.44 17.68 39.30
C SER A 286 15.29 16.78 39.76
N ALA A 287 15.30 15.52 39.35
CA ALA A 287 14.36 14.53 39.86
C ALA A 287 14.72 14.14 41.31
N ILE A 288 13.69 13.83 42.08
CA ILE A 288 13.79 13.28 43.43
C ILE A 288 13.73 11.76 43.34
#